data_f5f4196eb5ff318538d4cf0b68d07ba6
#
_entry.id   f5f4196eb5ff318538d4cf0b68d07ba6
#
_cell.length_a   1.000
_cell.length_b   1.000
_cell.length_c   1.000
_cell.angle_alpha   90.00
_cell.angle_beta   90.00
_cell.angle_gamma   90.00
#
_symmetry.space_group_name_H-M   'P 1'
#
loop_
_entity.id
_entity.type
_entity.pdbx_description
1 polymer ?
#
loop_
_entity_poly.entity_id
_entity_poly.type
_entity_poly.pdbx_seq_one_letter_code
_entity_poly.pdbx_strand_id
1 'polypeptide(L)'
;SSYRLEQVSIIGYSLLLLLRIFSWILALRIIIEMIQSFSRQFNPPRWFMVVAEPLFVVTDPPVKELRRVVPPLRLGGVALDMSILVLFLILMVLQMVVVAVFL
;
A
#
# COMPACT_ATOMS: atom_id res chain seq x y z
N SER A 1 21.61 -23.15 -15.66
CA SER A 1 22.22 -23.88 -14.57
C SER A 1 21.38 -23.76 -13.30
N SER A 2 21.56 -24.71 -12.39
CA SER A 2 20.84 -24.70 -11.12
C SER A 2 21.18 -23.47 -10.27
N TYR A 3 22.41 -23.01 -10.32
CA TYR A 3 22.85 -21.81 -9.60
C TYR A 3 22.06 -20.57 -10.04
N ARG A 4 21.86 -20.42 -11.35
CA ARG A 4 21.11 -19.30 -11.90
C ARG A 4 19.63 -19.35 -11.48
N LEU A 5 19.05 -20.54 -11.48
CA LEU A 5 17.67 -20.74 -11.05
C LEU A 5 17.49 -20.41 -9.57
N GLU A 6 18.45 -20.78 -8.73
CA GLU A 6 18.44 -20.43 -7.32
C GLU A 6 18.47 -18.92 -7.11
N GLN A 7 19.33 -18.19 -7.83
CA GLN A 7 19.43 -16.76 -7.73
C GLN A 7 18.14 -16.07 -8.17
N VAL A 8 17.53 -16.53 -9.25
CA VAL A 8 16.25 -15.99 -9.73
C VAL A 8 15.17 -16.21 -8.68
N SER A 9 15.13 -17.39 -8.07
CA SER A 9 14.15 -17.68 -7.01
C SER A 9 14.35 -16.80 -5.77
N ILE A 10 15.60 -16.57 -5.36
CA ILE A 10 15.91 -15.70 -4.23
C ILE A 10 15.44 -14.28 -4.51
N ILE A 11 15.73 -13.77 -5.69
CA ILE A 11 15.27 -12.45 -6.12
C ILE A 11 13.74 -12.38 -6.10
N GLY A 12 13.08 -13.41 -6.65
CA GLY A 12 11.62 -13.48 -6.69
C GLY A 12 11.00 -13.48 -5.31
N TYR A 13 11.52 -14.28 -4.38
CA TYR A 13 11.01 -14.30 -3.01
C TYR A 13 11.24 -12.99 -2.29
N SER A 14 12.40 -12.37 -2.51
CA SER A 14 12.71 -11.06 -1.91
C SER A 14 11.75 -9.98 -2.41
N LEU A 15 11.51 -9.93 -3.72
CA LEU A 15 10.56 -8.98 -4.31
C LEU A 15 9.14 -9.23 -3.80
N LEU A 16 8.73 -10.49 -3.74
CA LEU A 16 7.40 -10.83 -3.25
C LEU A 16 7.22 -10.42 -1.79
N LEU A 17 8.24 -10.64 -0.97
CA LEU A 17 8.21 -10.26 0.44
C LEU A 17 8.07 -8.75 0.58
N LEU A 18 8.86 -7.97 -0.18
CA LEU A 18 8.78 -6.51 -0.15
C LEU A 18 7.41 -6.01 -0.58
N LEU A 19 6.85 -6.59 -1.64
CA LEU A 19 5.52 -6.22 -2.12
C LEU A 19 4.44 -6.55 -1.09
N ARG A 20 4.55 -7.68 -0.42
CA ARG A 20 3.60 -8.06 0.62
C ARG A 20 3.68 -7.15 1.82
N ILE A 21 4.90 -6.82 2.28
CA ILE A 21 5.10 -5.88 3.38
C ILE A 21 4.49 -4.52 3.02
N PHE A 22 4.75 -4.03 1.83
CA PHE A 22 4.19 -2.76 1.38
C PHE A 22 2.66 -2.80 1.31
N SER A 23 2.10 -3.93 0.85
CA SER A 23 0.64 -4.10 0.80
C SER A 23 0.03 -4.07 2.21
N TRP A 24 0.66 -4.69 3.19
CA TRP A 24 0.20 -4.63 4.57
C TRP A 24 0.27 -3.21 5.14
N ILE A 25 1.36 -2.49 4.85
CA ILE A 25 1.50 -1.09 5.27
C ILE A 25 0.39 -0.25 4.65
N LEU A 26 0.11 -0.46 3.38
CA LEU A 26 -0.95 0.26 2.67
C LEU A 26 -2.33 -0.07 3.24
N ALA A 27 -2.58 -1.33 3.61
CA ALA A 27 -3.82 -1.74 4.25
C ALA A 27 -4.02 -1.03 5.58
N LEU A 28 -2.97 -0.95 6.39
CA LEU A 28 -3.03 -0.21 7.65
C LEU A 28 -3.30 1.28 7.42
N ARG A 29 -2.70 1.86 6.38
CA ARG A 29 -2.98 3.25 6.02
C ARG A 29 -4.44 3.46 5.67
N ILE A 30 -5.04 2.55 4.91
CA ILE A 30 -6.46 2.62 4.56
C ILE A 30 -7.32 2.60 5.82
N ILE A 31 -7.01 1.71 6.76
CA ILE A 31 -7.74 1.62 8.03
C ILE A 31 -7.63 2.92 8.81
N ILE A 32 -6.42 3.48 8.91
CA ILE A 32 -6.18 4.75 9.61
C ILE A 32 -6.97 5.88 8.95
N GLU A 33 -6.94 5.98 7.63
CA GLU A 33 -7.70 7.01 6.90
C GLU A 33 -9.20 6.86 7.09
N MET A 34 -9.71 5.63 7.13
CA MET A 34 -11.12 5.37 7.41
C MET A 34 -11.52 5.83 8.81
N ILE A 35 -10.69 5.53 9.81
CA ILE A 35 -10.95 5.98 11.19
C ILE A 35 -11.01 7.50 11.23
N GLN A 36 -10.08 8.18 10.59
CA GLN A 36 -10.06 9.64 10.55
C GLN A 36 -11.26 10.22 9.80
N SER A 37 -11.71 9.55 8.74
CA SER A 37 -12.85 10.00 7.96
C SER A 37 -14.17 9.85 8.71
N PHE A 38 -14.35 8.75 9.43
CA PHE A 38 -15.59 8.48 10.15
C PHE A 38 -15.68 9.22 11.47
N SER A 39 -14.56 9.60 12.07
CA SER A 39 -14.53 10.29 13.35
C SER A 39 -13.95 11.69 13.19
N ARG A 40 -14.82 12.67 12.92
CA ARG A 40 -14.41 14.07 12.69
C ARG A 40 -13.80 14.71 13.94
N GLN A 41 -14.18 14.23 15.12
CA GLN A 41 -13.66 14.72 16.39
C GLN A 41 -12.61 13.79 16.99
N PHE A 42 -12.08 12.91 16.18
CA PHE A 42 -11.07 11.97 16.63
C PHE A 42 -9.80 12.73 17.00
N ASN A 43 -9.47 12.69 18.28
CA ASN A 43 -8.24 13.28 18.81
C ASN A 43 -7.30 12.13 19.08
N PRO A 44 -6.41 11.78 18.12
CA PRO A 44 -5.58 10.60 18.26
C PRO A 44 -4.60 10.70 19.40
N PRO A 45 -4.39 9.62 20.17
CA PRO A 45 -3.36 9.62 21.20
C PRO A 45 -1.97 9.69 20.55
N ARG A 46 -1.01 10.11 21.35
CA ARG A 46 0.37 10.31 20.85
C ARG A 46 0.96 9.04 20.23
N TRP A 47 0.71 7.88 20.84
CA TRP A 47 1.22 6.61 20.31
C TRP A 47 0.67 6.29 18.93
N PHE A 48 -0.58 6.68 18.66
CA PHE A 48 -1.21 6.50 17.37
C PHE A 48 -0.48 7.31 16.31
N MET A 49 -0.13 8.55 16.60
CA MET A 49 0.59 9.42 15.66
C MET A 49 2.00 8.89 15.39
N VAL A 50 2.66 8.34 16.40
CA VAL A 50 4.00 7.75 16.25
C VAL A 50 3.98 6.57 15.29
N VAL A 51 2.91 5.78 15.30
CA VAL A 51 2.73 4.64 14.39
C VAL A 51 2.28 5.09 13.00
N ALA A 52 1.33 6.04 12.95
CA ALA A 52 0.73 6.47 11.69
C ALA A 52 1.70 7.27 10.81
N GLU A 53 2.52 8.12 11.40
CA GLU A 53 3.40 9.01 10.65
C GLU A 53 4.36 8.25 9.71
N PRO A 54 5.13 7.24 10.18
CA PRO A 54 6.00 6.50 9.27
C PRO A 54 5.24 5.74 8.19
N LEU A 55 4.04 5.25 8.47
CA LEU A 55 3.21 4.60 7.46
C LEU A 55 2.84 5.57 6.34
N PHE A 56 2.45 6.79 6.69
CA PHE A 56 2.13 7.82 5.70
C PHE A 56 3.36 8.25 4.92
N VAL A 57 4.50 8.42 5.58
CA VAL A 57 5.74 8.83 4.92
C VAL A 57 6.17 7.80 3.87
N VAL A 58 6.08 6.52 4.18
CA VAL A 58 6.46 5.44 3.26
C VAL A 58 5.50 5.31 2.09
N THR A 59 4.20 5.51 2.32
CA THR A 59 3.17 5.30 1.29
C THR A 59 2.84 6.57 0.49
N ASP A 60 3.18 7.76 1.00
CA ASP A 60 2.85 9.01 0.34
C ASP A 60 3.41 9.15 -1.08
N PRO A 61 4.69 8.83 -1.38
CA PRO A 61 5.21 9.05 -2.72
C PRO A 61 4.37 8.38 -3.83
N PRO A 62 4.08 7.07 -3.78
CA PRO A 62 3.27 6.45 -4.83
C PRO A 62 1.83 6.90 -4.82
N VAL A 63 1.26 7.17 -3.63
CA VAL A 63 -0.13 7.62 -3.53
C VAL A 63 -0.30 9.01 -4.12
N LYS A 64 0.63 9.93 -3.86
CA LYS A 64 0.59 11.28 -4.41
C LYS A 64 0.71 11.27 -5.92
N GLU A 65 1.57 10.44 -6.47
CA GLU A 65 1.70 10.32 -7.92
C GLU A 65 0.40 9.85 -8.57
N LEU A 66 -0.26 8.86 -7.97
CA LEU A 66 -1.53 8.36 -8.49
C LEU A 66 -2.66 9.37 -8.33
N ARG A 67 -2.64 10.19 -7.29
CA ARG A 67 -3.67 11.22 -7.09
C ARG A 67 -3.70 12.26 -8.19
N ARG A 68 -2.60 12.46 -8.89
CA ARG A 68 -2.56 13.37 -10.04
C ARG A 68 -3.41 12.87 -11.20
N VAL A 69 -3.58 11.55 -11.29
CA VAL A 69 -4.27 10.89 -12.41
C VAL A 69 -5.66 10.41 -12.02
N VAL A 70 -5.81 9.92 -10.79
CA VAL A 70 -7.05 9.30 -10.32
C VAL A 70 -7.77 10.26 -9.36
N PRO A 71 -8.95 10.77 -9.74
CA PRO A 71 -9.71 11.66 -8.86
C PRO A 71 -10.30 10.90 -7.68
N PRO A 72 -10.48 11.57 -6.51
CA PRO A 72 -11.13 10.95 -5.37
C PRO A 72 -12.61 10.68 -5.63
N LEU A 73 -13.11 9.55 -5.12
CA LEU A 73 -14.51 9.20 -5.20
C LEU A 73 -15.18 9.58 -3.89
N ARG A 74 -16.20 10.44 -3.96
CA ARG A 74 -16.96 10.85 -2.78
C ARG A 74 -18.28 10.11 -2.74
N LEU A 75 -18.48 9.35 -1.68
CA LEU A 75 -19.72 8.58 -1.47
C LEU A 75 -20.36 9.02 -0.15
N GLY A 76 -21.44 9.75 -0.24
CA GLY A 76 -22.26 10.06 0.93
C GLY A 76 -21.54 10.69 2.11
N GLY A 77 -20.70 11.67 1.90
CA GLY A 77 -19.95 12.34 2.95
C GLY A 77 -18.62 11.69 3.33
N VAL A 78 -18.33 10.52 2.78
CA VAL A 78 -17.04 9.85 2.95
C VAL A 78 -16.24 9.99 1.66
N ALA A 79 -15.03 10.52 1.77
CA ALA A 79 -14.11 10.60 0.64
C ALA A 79 -13.25 9.35 0.60
N LEU A 80 -13.45 8.51 -0.43
CA LEU A 80 -12.60 7.36 -0.66
C LEU A 80 -11.45 7.76 -1.57
N ASP A 81 -10.23 7.44 -1.15
CA ASP A 81 -9.06 7.69 -1.94
C ASP A 81 -8.89 6.57 -2.97
N MET A 82 -9.38 6.83 -4.18
CA MET A 82 -9.29 5.85 -5.27
C MET A 82 -7.83 5.56 -5.65
N SER A 83 -6.93 6.50 -5.42
CA SER A 83 -5.50 6.29 -5.69
C SER A 83 -4.94 5.14 -4.85
N ILE A 84 -5.34 5.05 -3.59
CA ILE A 84 -4.91 3.97 -2.71
C ILE A 84 -5.43 2.62 -3.20
N LEU A 85 -6.70 2.57 -3.62
CA LEU A 85 -7.30 1.36 -4.15
C LEU A 85 -6.61 0.91 -5.44
N VAL A 86 -6.33 1.86 -6.34
CA VAL A 86 -5.61 1.58 -7.59
C VAL A 86 -4.20 1.07 -7.28
N LEU A 87 -3.51 1.70 -6.34
CA LEU A 87 -2.19 1.26 -5.93
C LEU A 87 -2.23 -0.17 -5.37
N PHE A 88 -3.25 -0.48 -4.58
CA PHE A 88 -3.44 -1.82 -4.04
C PHE A 88 -3.60 -2.86 -5.16
N LEU A 89 -4.39 -2.53 -6.18
CA LEU A 89 -4.55 -3.40 -7.35
C LEU A 89 -3.23 -3.58 -8.12
N ILE A 90 -2.48 -2.50 -8.29
CA ILE A 90 -1.17 -2.56 -8.93
C ILE A 90 -0.23 -3.49 -8.16
N LEU A 91 -0.22 -3.39 -6.83
CA LEU A 91 0.59 -4.26 -6.00
C LEU A 91 0.17 -5.73 -6.13
N MET A 92 -1.12 -6.00 -6.20
CA MET A 92 -1.61 -7.36 -6.42
C MET A 92 -1.14 -7.91 -7.76
N VAL A 93 -1.24 -7.13 -8.82
CA VAL A 93 -0.82 -7.54 -10.16
C VAL A 93 0.70 -7.78 -10.18
N LEU A 94 1.48 -6.89 -9.55
CA LEU A 94 2.93 -7.05 -9.46
C LEU A 94 3.31 -8.33 -8.72
N GLN A 95 2.60 -8.66 -7.66
CA GLN A 95 2.83 -9.92 -6.95
C GLN A 95 2.56 -11.12 -7.84
N MET A 96 1.49 -11.09 -8.61
CA MET A 96 1.17 -12.16 -9.55
C MET A 96 2.25 -12.31 -10.63
N VAL A 97 2.73 -11.18 -11.15
CA VAL A 97 3.80 -11.17 -12.17
C VAL A 97 5.08 -11.75 -11.60
N VAL A 98 5.46 -11.36 -10.39
CA VAL A 98 6.68 -11.89 -9.74
C VAL A 98 6.60 -13.39 -9.57
N VAL A 99 5.46 -13.89 -9.11
CA VAL A 99 5.26 -15.34 -8.95
C VAL A 99 5.37 -16.04 -10.30
N ALA A 100 4.75 -15.48 -11.35
CA ALA A 100 4.76 -16.11 -12.68
C ALA A 100 6.12 -16.09 -13.36
N VAL A 101 6.90 -15.02 -13.16
CA VAL A 101 8.18 -14.81 -13.86
C VAL A 101 9.35 -15.40 -13.09
N PHE A 102 9.40 -15.22 -11.77
CA PHE A 102 10.54 -15.59 -10.94
C PHE A 102 10.37 -16.91 -10.19
N LEU A 103 9.15 -17.31 -9.96
CA LEU A 103 8.84 -18.53 -9.22
C LEU A 103 8.02 -19.49 -10.08
#